data_695bd2fd2aef398614ebdb304fe07dac
#
_entry.id   695bd2fd2aef398614ebdb304fe07dac
#
_cell.length_a   1.000
_cell.length_b   1.000
_cell.length_c   1.000
_cell.angle_alpha   90.00
_cell.angle_beta   90.00
_cell.angle_gamma   90.00
#
_symmetry.space_group_name_H-M   'P 1'
#
loop_
_entity.id
_entity.type
_entity.pdbx_description
1 polymer ?
#
loop_
_entity_poly.entity_id
_entity_poly.type
_entity_poly.pdbx_seq_one_letter_code
_entity_poly.pdbx_strand_id
1 'polypeptide(L)'
;VYKRQILYIIFLVYFLFLSDWYGREGVMDEYHYNLELFKEIKRFIKYRHQLGTFAVFSNLIGNILIFMPVGYFSAMAGKRRSFFKTLFWSFCLTFCVELMQLITKVGCFDVDDILLNTIGGVLGYIVFVVCNLLRRRNERKKRKRTKA
;
A
#
# COMPACT_ATOMS: atom_id res chain seq x y z
N VAL A 1 2.94 18.80 -7.09
CA VAL A 1 2.27 17.72 -6.34
C VAL A 1 1.89 16.60 -7.29
N TYR A 2 1.13 16.88 -8.36
CA TYR A 2 0.62 15.85 -9.29
C TYR A 2 1.71 15.04 -10.01
N LYS A 3 2.85 15.63 -10.38
CA LYS A 3 3.96 14.91 -11.03
C LYS A 3 4.48 13.73 -10.20
N ARG A 4 4.60 13.91 -8.88
CA ARG A 4 5.05 12.85 -7.97
C ARG A 4 4.00 11.75 -7.81
N GLN A 5 2.72 12.11 -7.83
CA GLN A 5 1.62 11.16 -7.77
C GLN A 5 1.54 10.31 -9.04
N ILE A 6 1.70 10.93 -10.22
CA ILE A 6 1.73 10.23 -11.51
C ILE A 6 2.91 9.26 -11.55
N LEU A 7 4.12 9.71 -11.18
CA LEU A 7 5.30 8.84 -11.12
C LEU A 7 5.09 7.65 -10.19
N TYR A 8 4.47 7.90 -9.03
CA TYR A 8 4.15 6.84 -8.10
C TYR A 8 3.11 5.85 -8.65
N ILE A 9 2.07 6.32 -9.35
CA ILE A 9 1.07 5.44 -9.99
C ILE A 9 1.73 4.56 -11.06
N ILE A 10 2.62 5.13 -11.88
CA ILE A 10 3.38 4.35 -12.87
C ILE A 10 4.23 3.29 -12.17
N PHE A 11 4.93 3.66 -11.11
CA PHE A 11 5.72 2.72 -10.32
C PHE A 11 4.86 1.62 -9.69
N LEU A 12 3.70 1.98 -9.13
CA LEU A 12 2.75 1.04 -8.53
C LEU A 12 2.25 0.03 -9.57
N VAL A 13 1.82 0.50 -10.74
CA VAL A 13 1.35 -0.37 -11.84
C VAL A 13 2.48 -1.29 -12.31
N TYR A 14 3.67 -0.75 -12.53
CA TYR A 14 4.83 -1.57 -12.90
C TYR A 14 5.10 -2.67 -11.86
N PHE A 15 5.16 -2.29 -10.60
CA PHE A 15 5.49 -3.23 -9.52
C PHE A 15 4.42 -4.30 -9.32
N LEU A 16 3.15 -3.93 -9.40
CA LEU A 16 2.03 -4.86 -9.15
C LEU A 16 1.69 -5.76 -10.34
N PHE A 17 2.02 -5.36 -11.57
CA PHE A 17 1.63 -6.11 -12.76
C PHE A 17 2.80 -6.64 -13.59
N LEU A 18 3.96 -6.00 -13.58
CA LEU A 18 5.08 -6.29 -14.46
C LEU A 18 6.34 -6.78 -13.73
N SER A 19 6.39 -6.68 -12.39
CA SER A 19 7.56 -7.10 -11.65
C SER A 19 7.52 -8.59 -11.34
N ASP A 20 8.60 -9.29 -11.68
CA ASP A 20 8.81 -10.71 -11.34
C ASP A 20 9.13 -10.94 -9.87
N TRP A 21 9.19 -9.85 -9.08
CA TRP A 21 9.55 -9.88 -7.66
C TRP A 21 8.66 -10.79 -6.81
N TYR A 22 7.41 -10.98 -7.22
CA TYR A 22 6.45 -11.86 -6.55
C TYR A 22 6.44 -13.30 -7.09
N GLY A 23 7.45 -13.72 -7.90
CA GLY A 23 7.52 -15.06 -8.47
C GLY A 23 6.38 -15.36 -9.44
N ARG A 24 5.94 -14.36 -10.19
CA ARG A 24 4.87 -14.50 -11.20
C ARG A 24 5.46 -15.11 -12.45
N GLU A 25 5.05 -16.32 -12.78
CA GLU A 25 5.46 -17.04 -14.00
C GLU A 25 4.62 -16.66 -15.23
N GLY A 26 4.33 -15.37 -15.41
CA GLY A 26 3.54 -14.90 -16.56
C GLY A 26 2.02 -14.97 -16.35
N VAL A 27 1.27 -15.08 -17.45
CA VAL A 27 -0.20 -15.21 -17.42
C VAL A 27 -0.57 -16.64 -17.06
N MET A 28 -1.38 -16.82 -16.02
CA MET A 28 -1.84 -18.12 -15.55
C MET A 28 -2.93 -18.67 -16.47
N ASP A 29 -3.00 -20.00 -16.64
CA ASP A 29 -4.03 -20.64 -17.46
C ASP A 29 -5.42 -20.52 -16.80
N GLU A 30 -5.47 -20.59 -15.46
CA GLU A 30 -6.71 -20.57 -14.69
C GLU A 30 -6.81 -19.33 -13.80
N TYR A 31 -8.03 -19.02 -13.36
CA TYR A 31 -8.28 -17.96 -12.38
C TYR A 31 -7.96 -18.46 -10.99
N HIS A 32 -7.03 -17.77 -10.31
CA HIS A 32 -6.67 -18.07 -8.93
C HIS A 32 -7.24 -17.00 -8.00
N TYR A 33 -7.88 -17.45 -6.91
CA TYR A 33 -8.41 -16.56 -5.87
C TYR A 33 -8.31 -17.19 -4.49
N ASN A 34 -8.09 -16.37 -3.49
CA ASN A 34 -8.13 -16.70 -2.07
C ASN A 34 -9.12 -15.77 -1.36
N LEU A 35 -10.22 -16.32 -0.88
CA LEU A 35 -11.25 -15.59 -0.14
C LEU A 35 -11.18 -15.85 1.38
N GLU A 36 -10.26 -16.69 1.82
CA GLU A 36 -10.06 -16.98 3.25
C GLU A 36 -9.11 -15.97 3.88
N LEU A 37 -9.63 -15.16 4.81
CA LEU A 37 -8.83 -14.17 5.53
C LEU A 37 -7.76 -14.84 6.40
N PHE A 38 -6.55 -14.31 6.37
CA PHE A 38 -5.35 -14.79 7.06
C PHE A 38 -4.80 -16.15 6.58
N LYS A 39 -5.28 -16.68 5.46
CA LYS A 39 -4.78 -17.94 4.91
C LYS A 39 -3.35 -17.82 4.42
N GLU A 40 -3.08 -16.85 3.56
CA GLU A 40 -1.76 -16.59 3.01
C GLU A 40 -0.79 -16.10 4.08
N ILE A 41 -1.23 -15.21 4.95
CA ILE A 41 -0.42 -14.74 6.09
C ILE A 41 0.01 -15.90 6.97
N LYS A 42 -0.91 -16.81 7.33
CA LYS A 42 -0.60 -18.01 8.12
C LYS A 42 0.33 -18.97 7.36
N ARG A 43 0.11 -19.14 6.04
CA ARG A 43 0.97 -19.95 5.19
C ARG A 43 2.40 -19.42 5.19
N PHE A 44 2.61 -18.14 4.97
CA PHE A 44 3.92 -17.51 5.01
C PHE A 44 4.61 -17.65 6.36
N ILE A 45 3.90 -17.43 7.45
CA ILE A 45 4.45 -17.57 8.80
C ILE A 45 4.83 -19.03 9.10
N LYS A 46 3.96 -19.99 8.74
CA LYS A 46 4.17 -21.43 8.96
C LYS A 46 5.36 -21.96 8.17
N TYR A 47 5.45 -21.60 6.90
CA TYR A 47 6.49 -22.11 5.99
C TYR A 47 7.70 -21.17 5.85
N ARG A 48 7.87 -20.21 6.76
CA ARG A 48 8.96 -19.21 6.71
C ARG A 48 10.36 -19.80 6.55
N HIS A 49 10.61 -20.97 7.14
CA HIS A 49 11.92 -21.66 7.06
C HIS A 49 12.16 -22.30 5.68
N GLN A 50 11.10 -22.69 4.97
CA GLN A 50 11.18 -23.30 3.64
C GLN A 50 11.17 -22.25 2.53
N LEU A 51 10.34 -21.22 2.66
CA LEU A 51 10.21 -20.12 1.68
C LEU A 51 11.33 -19.10 1.80
N GLY A 52 12.08 -19.10 2.91
CA GLY A 52 13.07 -18.09 3.24
C GLY A 52 12.44 -16.86 3.90
N THR A 53 13.07 -16.42 4.99
CA THR A 53 12.57 -15.30 5.80
C THR A 53 12.42 -14.02 4.97
N PHE A 54 13.33 -13.79 4.02
CA PHE A 54 13.29 -12.63 3.13
C PHE A 54 12.04 -12.62 2.23
N ALA A 55 11.67 -13.75 1.62
CA ALA A 55 10.48 -13.85 0.77
C ALA A 55 9.19 -13.56 1.56
N VAL A 56 9.10 -14.09 2.79
CA VAL A 56 7.96 -13.85 3.68
C VAL A 56 7.85 -12.36 4.04
N PHE A 57 8.95 -11.75 4.47
CA PHE A 57 8.96 -10.33 4.81
C PHE A 57 8.67 -9.44 3.59
N SER A 58 9.25 -9.76 2.44
CA SER A 58 9.04 -8.99 1.20
C SER A 58 7.57 -9.01 0.78
N ASN A 59 6.88 -10.13 0.94
CA ASN A 59 5.46 -10.24 0.59
C ASN A 59 4.58 -9.48 1.58
N LEU A 60 4.69 -9.79 2.88
CA LEU A 60 3.82 -9.18 3.90
C LEU A 60 4.09 -7.69 4.09
N ILE A 61 5.36 -7.31 4.25
CA ILE A 61 5.75 -5.91 4.49
C ILE A 61 5.75 -5.13 3.18
N GLY A 62 6.08 -5.77 2.07
CA GLY A 62 6.07 -5.16 0.74
C GLY A 62 4.70 -4.60 0.37
N ASN A 63 3.63 -5.37 0.57
CA ASN A 63 2.25 -4.93 0.35
C ASN A 63 1.91 -3.71 1.20
N ILE A 64 2.28 -3.71 2.48
CA ILE A 64 2.07 -2.56 3.36
C ILE A 64 2.85 -1.33 2.84
N LEU A 65 4.14 -1.49 2.57
CA LEU A 65 5.02 -0.38 2.20
C LEU A 65 4.65 0.24 0.86
N ILE A 66 4.27 -0.58 -0.13
CA ILE A 66 3.92 -0.08 -1.46
C ILE A 66 2.62 0.74 -1.44
N PHE A 67 1.72 0.50 -0.50
CA PHE A 67 0.47 1.27 -0.35
C PHE A 67 0.56 2.44 0.64
N MET A 68 1.64 2.58 1.43
CA MET A 68 1.83 3.76 2.28
C MET A 68 1.77 5.10 1.52
N PRO A 69 2.40 5.26 0.34
CA PRO A 69 2.27 6.50 -0.42
C PRO A 69 0.85 6.82 -0.87
N VAL A 70 0.00 5.81 -1.12
CA VAL A 70 -1.43 6.01 -1.44
C VAL A 70 -2.12 6.80 -0.33
N GLY A 71 -1.97 6.33 0.92
CA GLY A 71 -2.55 6.98 2.09
C GLY A 71 -1.97 8.37 2.34
N TYR A 72 -0.66 8.53 2.20
CA TYR A 72 0.03 9.80 2.34
C TYR A 72 -0.45 10.84 1.32
N PHE A 73 -0.48 10.48 0.03
CA PHE A 73 -0.89 11.40 -1.05
C PHE A 73 -2.39 11.69 -1.02
N SER A 74 -3.22 10.71 -0.68
CA SER A 74 -4.66 10.89 -0.51
C SER A 74 -4.97 11.92 0.58
N ALA A 75 -4.28 11.83 1.73
CA ALA A 75 -4.39 12.78 2.83
C ALA A 75 -3.85 14.19 2.46
N MET A 76 -2.82 14.25 1.62
CA MET A 76 -2.23 15.51 1.16
C MET A 76 -3.11 16.23 0.13
N ALA A 77 -3.76 15.50 -0.76
CA ALA A 77 -4.61 16.05 -1.83
C ALA A 77 -5.99 16.51 -1.32
N GLY A 78 -6.47 15.90 -0.23
CA GLY A 78 -7.80 16.21 0.31
C GLY A 78 -7.87 17.56 1.03
N LYS A 79 -8.88 18.40 0.72
CA LYS A 79 -9.16 19.63 1.48
C LYS A 79 -9.49 19.34 2.94
N ARG A 80 -10.20 18.25 3.21
CA ARG A 80 -10.49 17.74 4.55
C ARG A 80 -9.71 16.43 4.74
N ARG A 81 -8.74 16.46 5.65
CA ARG A 81 -7.89 15.32 6.03
C ARG A 81 -8.70 14.31 6.84
N SER A 82 -9.54 13.55 6.18
CA SER A 82 -10.43 12.58 6.82
C SER A 82 -9.79 11.19 6.77
N PHE A 83 -9.62 10.58 7.92
CA PHE A 83 -9.21 9.18 8.06
C PHE A 83 -10.10 8.23 7.25
N PHE A 84 -11.43 8.36 7.41
CA PHE A 84 -12.38 7.49 6.70
C PHE A 84 -12.32 7.62 5.18
N LYS A 85 -12.05 8.81 4.65
CA LYS A 85 -11.86 9.00 3.21
C LYS A 85 -10.59 8.30 2.73
N THR A 86 -9.50 8.42 3.47
CA THR A 86 -8.25 7.74 3.12
C THR A 86 -8.42 6.23 3.19
N LEU A 87 -9.05 5.71 4.24
CA LEU A 87 -9.36 4.30 4.39
C LEU A 87 -10.18 3.79 3.19
N PHE A 88 -11.27 4.48 2.86
CA PHE A 88 -12.16 4.13 1.74
C PHE A 88 -11.41 4.11 0.41
N TRP A 89 -10.64 5.15 0.09
CA TRP A 89 -9.88 5.22 -1.15
C TRP A 89 -8.76 4.18 -1.22
N SER A 90 -8.08 3.91 -0.11
CA SER A 90 -7.06 2.85 -0.05
C SER A 90 -7.69 1.49 -0.30
N PHE A 91 -8.84 1.20 0.35
CA PHE A 91 -9.58 -0.04 0.13
C PHE A 91 -10.06 -0.17 -1.32
N CYS A 92 -10.70 0.86 -1.89
CA CYS A 92 -11.17 0.82 -3.26
C CYS A 92 -10.02 0.59 -4.25
N LEU A 93 -8.89 1.26 -4.06
CA LEU A 93 -7.74 1.10 -4.94
C LEU A 93 -7.18 -0.32 -4.89
N THR A 94 -6.95 -0.86 -3.69
CA THR A 94 -6.43 -2.23 -3.57
C THR A 94 -7.41 -3.26 -4.13
N PHE A 95 -8.70 -3.09 -3.86
CA PHE A 95 -9.73 -3.96 -4.43
C PHE A 95 -9.72 -3.94 -5.97
N CYS A 96 -9.59 -2.75 -6.58
CA CYS A 96 -9.44 -2.64 -8.04
C CYS A 96 -8.17 -3.33 -8.54
N VAL A 97 -7.07 -3.21 -7.82
CA VAL A 97 -5.80 -3.88 -8.19
C VAL A 97 -5.98 -5.39 -8.17
N GLU A 98 -6.51 -5.97 -7.09
CA GLU A 98 -6.74 -7.41 -6.98
C GLU A 98 -7.70 -7.92 -8.06
N LEU A 99 -8.76 -7.15 -8.33
CA LEU A 99 -9.70 -7.49 -9.40
C LEU A 99 -9.04 -7.48 -10.78
N MET A 100 -8.18 -6.49 -11.05
CA MET A 100 -7.42 -6.41 -12.29
C MET A 100 -6.42 -7.57 -12.42
N GLN A 101 -5.75 -7.98 -11.34
CA GLN A 101 -4.86 -9.13 -11.33
C GLN A 101 -5.61 -10.43 -11.64
N LEU A 102 -6.82 -10.60 -11.10
CA LEU A 102 -7.68 -11.72 -11.43
C LEU A 102 -8.09 -11.73 -12.91
N ILE A 103 -8.61 -10.59 -13.42
CA ILE A 103 -9.10 -10.47 -14.81
C ILE A 103 -7.96 -10.70 -15.80
N THR A 104 -6.79 -10.13 -15.54
CA THR A 104 -5.61 -10.26 -16.42
C THR A 104 -4.88 -11.59 -16.24
N LYS A 105 -5.26 -12.40 -15.24
CA LYS A 105 -4.59 -13.66 -14.88
C LYS A 105 -3.08 -13.49 -14.58
N VAL A 106 -2.65 -12.29 -14.22
CA VAL A 106 -1.24 -11.99 -13.86
C VAL A 106 -0.96 -12.27 -12.39
N GLY A 107 -1.99 -12.50 -11.58
CA GLY A 107 -1.89 -12.79 -10.15
C GLY A 107 -3.12 -13.47 -9.60
N CYS A 108 -3.10 -13.71 -8.29
CA CYS A 108 -4.19 -14.28 -7.54
C CYS A 108 -4.98 -13.16 -6.86
N PHE A 109 -6.31 -13.17 -6.94
CA PHE A 109 -7.14 -12.29 -6.11
C PHE A 109 -7.03 -12.74 -4.65
N ASP A 110 -6.47 -11.91 -3.78
CA ASP A 110 -6.20 -12.27 -2.39
C ASP A 110 -6.77 -11.24 -1.41
N VAL A 111 -7.65 -11.69 -0.52
CA VAL A 111 -8.23 -10.83 0.53
C VAL A 111 -7.19 -10.43 1.59
N ASP A 112 -6.13 -11.22 1.79
CA ASP A 112 -5.05 -10.86 2.69
C ASP A 112 -4.23 -9.69 2.12
N ASP A 113 -4.02 -9.64 0.81
CA ASP A 113 -3.36 -8.53 0.15
C ASP A 113 -4.21 -7.26 0.21
N ILE A 114 -5.54 -7.37 0.03
CA ILE A 114 -6.46 -6.24 0.25
C ILE A 114 -6.33 -5.69 1.66
N LEU A 115 -6.25 -6.55 2.66
CA LEU A 115 -6.07 -6.16 4.06
C LEU A 115 -4.73 -5.45 4.28
N LEU A 116 -3.61 -6.07 3.85
CA LEU A 116 -2.26 -5.53 4.03
C LEU A 116 -2.06 -4.19 3.31
N ASN A 117 -2.54 -4.08 2.09
CA ASN A 117 -2.51 -2.86 1.29
C ASN A 117 -3.34 -1.73 1.95
N THR A 118 -4.53 -2.07 2.47
CA THR A 118 -5.37 -1.11 3.20
C THR A 118 -4.70 -0.63 4.48
N ILE A 119 -4.06 -1.53 5.24
CA ILE A 119 -3.24 -1.18 6.42
C ILE A 119 -2.10 -0.24 6.00
N GLY A 120 -1.42 -0.53 4.87
CA GLY A 120 -0.40 0.35 4.30
C GLY A 120 -0.92 1.77 4.07
N GLY A 121 -2.09 1.90 3.45
CA GLY A 121 -2.74 3.19 3.25
C GLY A 121 -3.05 3.93 4.55
N VAL A 122 -3.52 3.23 5.58
CA VAL A 122 -3.75 3.80 6.92
C VAL A 122 -2.44 4.29 7.56
N LEU A 123 -1.38 3.49 7.47
CA LEU A 123 -0.06 3.88 7.99
C LEU A 123 0.48 5.11 7.25
N GLY A 124 0.30 5.19 5.93
CA GLY A 124 0.65 6.37 5.13
C GLY A 124 -0.10 7.63 5.58
N TYR A 125 -1.38 7.51 5.91
CA TYR A 125 -2.15 8.61 6.49
C TYR A 125 -1.56 9.06 7.84
N ILE A 126 -1.23 8.12 8.72
CA ILE A 126 -0.63 8.42 10.04
C ILE A 126 0.70 9.17 9.86
N VAL A 127 1.58 8.69 8.97
CA VAL A 127 2.84 9.34 8.63
C VAL A 127 2.60 10.78 8.16
N PHE A 128 1.62 11.00 7.27
CA PHE A 128 1.25 12.35 6.82
C PHE A 128 0.81 13.25 7.97
N VAL A 129 -0.05 12.75 8.87
CA VAL A 129 -0.53 13.52 10.03
C VAL A 129 0.63 13.92 10.93
N VAL A 130 1.52 12.97 11.26
CA VAL A 130 2.71 13.22 12.09
C VAL A 130 3.63 14.26 11.44
N CYS A 131 3.98 14.08 10.17
CA CYS A 131 4.82 15.03 9.43
C CYS A 131 4.22 16.45 9.43
N ASN A 132 2.92 16.54 9.22
CA ASN A 132 2.22 17.84 9.20
C ASN A 132 2.16 18.50 10.60
N LEU A 133 1.99 17.73 11.66
CA LEU A 133 2.05 18.24 13.04
C LEU A 133 3.44 18.77 13.36
N LEU A 134 4.49 18.04 13.01
CA LEU A 134 5.88 18.46 13.22
C LEU A 134 6.21 19.74 12.43
N ARG A 135 5.78 19.81 11.18
CA ARG A 135 5.93 21.01 10.34
C ARG A 135 5.27 22.23 10.97
N ARG A 136 4.01 22.12 11.38
CA ARG A 136 3.27 23.21 12.04
C ARG A 136 3.92 23.65 13.34
N ARG A 137 4.45 22.70 14.12
CA ARG A 137 5.17 23.00 15.37
C ARG A 137 6.44 23.80 15.09
N ASN A 138 7.20 23.42 14.08
CA ASN A 138 8.42 24.14 13.68
C ASN A 138 8.12 25.54 13.14
N GLU A 139 7.08 25.70 12.33
CA GLU A 139 6.64 27.02 11.82
C GLU A 139 6.22 27.95 12.96
N ARG A 140 5.51 27.43 13.98
CA ARG A 140 5.15 28.20 15.18
C ARG A 140 6.38 28.63 15.97
N LYS A 141 7.39 27.77 16.13
CA LYS A 141 8.64 28.12 16.83
C LYS A 141 9.42 29.19 16.05
N LYS A 142 9.51 29.10 14.73
CA LYS A 142 10.17 30.12 13.89
C LYS A 142 9.49 31.50 14.05
N ARG A 143 8.16 31.55 13.96
CA ARG A 143 7.39 32.80 14.12
C ARG A 143 7.58 33.45 15.48
N LYS A 144 7.73 32.69 16.57
CA LYS A 144 8.02 33.23 17.90
C LYS A 144 9.43 33.84 17.99
N ARG A 145 10.43 33.21 17.32
CA ARG A 145 11.82 33.72 17.29
C ARG A 145 11.98 35.02 16.49
N THR A 146 11.16 35.20 15.45
CA THR A 146 11.20 36.40 14.59
C THR A 146 10.49 37.61 15.24
N LYS A 147 9.67 37.39 16.29
CA LYS A 147 8.94 38.44 17.00
C LYS A 147 9.61 38.86 18.34
N ALA A 148 10.63 38.13 18.76
CA ALA A 148 11.48 38.47 19.93
C ALA A 148 12.75 39.16 19.47
#